data_502c6ce1d02dc6e6a84de55e7b5e9804
#
_entry.id   502c6ce1d02dc6e6a84de55e7b5e9804
#
_cell.length_a   1.000
_cell.length_b   1.000
_cell.length_c   1.000
_cell.angle_alpha   90.00
_cell.angle_beta   90.00
_cell.angle_gamma   90.00
#
_symmetry.space_group_name_H-M   'P 1'
#
loop_
_entity.id
_entity.type
_entity.pdbx_description
1 polymer ?
#
loop_
_entity_poly.entity_id
_entity_poly.type
_entity_poly.pdbx_seq_one_letter_code
_entity_poly.pdbx_strand_id
1 'polypeptide(L)'
;MIDQLKKIQLPDNASTAYLKFCLRFIGVALLFFLFQRFLFIIYYFSDLKEAGFSSVFYIPFKALRLDLSTASYMLALPFLLGLPVFFFKNEKWLKWYNIFILIIICFIFLIISLIHAGELMVYQEWKTKLSSRIFLHFETPDEVGRTASNTYTILFIFFVILQALFFYFVYFKW
;
A
#
# COMPACT_ATOMS: atom_id res chain seq x y z
N MET A 1 -17.83 -11.10 -5.70
CA MET A 1 -16.58 -11.47 -5.00
C MET A 1 -16.18 -12.93 -5.27
N ILE A 2 -17.07 -13.90 -5.11
CA ILE A 2 -16.79 -15.34 -5.38
C ILE A 2 -16.51 -15.61 -6.87
N ASP A 3 -17.17 -14.90 -7.79
CA ASP A 3 -16.94 -15.07 -9.23
C ASP A 3 -15.61 -14.51 -9.75
N GLN A 4 -15.01 -13.58 -9.05
CA GLN A 4 -13.65 -13.10 -9.37
C GLN A 4 -12.59 -14.12 -8.97
N LEU A 5 -12.86 -14.93 -7.95
CA LEU A 5 -11.98 -16.04 -7.55
C LEU A 5 -12.06 -17.22 -8.55
N LYS A 6 -13.16 -17.34 -9.30
CA LYS A 6 -13.29 -18.33 -10.40
C LYS A 6 -12.40 -18.03 -11.62
N LYS A 7 -11.98 -16.77 -11.79
CA LYS A 7 -11.07 -16.37 -12.90
C LYS A 7 -9.60 -16.74 -12.66
N ILE A 8 -9.25 -17.24 -11.48
CA ILE A 8 -7.93 -17.86 -11.22
C ILE A 8 -8.03 -19.36 -11.52
N GLN A 9 -8.55 -19.72 -12.70
CA GLN A 9 -8.20 -21.01 -13.28
C GLN A 9 -6.75 -20.89 -13.72
N LEU A 10 -5.90 -21.76 -13.15
CA LEU A 10 -4.53 -21.89 -13.63
C LEU A 10 -4.59 -22.20 -15.13
N PRO A 11 -4.15 -21.30 -16.02
CA PRO A 11 -4.00 -21.64 -17.41
C PRO A 11 -3.02 -22.82 -17.55
N ASP A 12 -3.02 -23.52 -18.66
CA ASP A 12 -2.17 -24.68 -18.94
C ASP A 12 -0.66 -24.47 -18.67
N ASN A 13 -0.26 -23.24 -18.37
CA ASN A 13 1.04 -22.81 -17.89
C ASN A 13 0.95 -22.09 -16.52
N ALA A 14 1.07 -22.83 -15.43
CA ALA A 14 1.12 -22.29 -14.06
C ALA A 14 2.16 -21.16 -13.90
N SER A 15 3.29 -21.27 -14.57
CA SER A 15 4.34 -20.25 -14.59
C SER A 15 3.87 -18.91 -15.16
N THR A 16 3.08 -18.94 -16.23
CA THR A 16 2.54 -17.72 -16.84
C THR A 16 1.52 -17.02 -15.93
N ALA A 17 0.68 -17.79 -15.23
CA ALA A 17 -0.27 -17.24 -14.26
C ALA A 17 0.44 -16.58 -13.09
N TYR A 18 1.51 -17.21 -12.63
CA TYR A 18 2.33 -16.70 -11.54
C TYR A 18 3.06 -15.40 -11.91
N LEU A 19 3.63 -15.35 -13.11
CA LEU A 19 4.25 -14.14 -13.64
C LEU A 19 3.23 -12.99 -13.76
N LYS A 20 2.02 -13.28 -14.28
CA LYS A 20 0.93 -12.29 -14.34
C LYS A 20 0.54 -11.78 -12.95
N PHE A 21 0.49 -12.65 -11.94
CA PHE A 21 0.25 -12.26 -10.56
C PHE A 21 1.33 -11.28 -10.07
N CYS A 22 2.60 -11.58 -10.27
CA CYS A 22 3.72 -10.72 -9.85
C CYS A 22 3.67 -9.35 -10.54
N LEU A 23 3.46 -9.33 -11.86
CA LEU A 23 3.36 -8.09 -12.64
C LEU A 23 2.16 -7.25 -12.21
N ARG A 24 1.01 -7.89 -11.98
CA ARG A 24 -0.19 -7.23 -11.48
C ARG A 24 0.03 -6.64 -10.10
N PHE A 25 0.67 -7.39 -9.19
CA PHE A 25 0.98 -6.90 -7.85
C PHE A 25 1.86 -5.65 -7.91
N ILE A 26 2.94 -5.68 -8.68
CA ILE A 26 3.84 -4.51 -8.86
C ILE A 26 3.04 -3.32 -9.45
N GLY A 27 2.24 -3.55 -10.48
CA GLY A 27 1.41 -2.51 -11.09
C GLY A 27 0.44 -1.87 -10.09
N VAL A 28 -0.26 -2.69 -9.29
CA VAL A 28 -1.16 -2.21 -8.22
C VAL A 28 -0.38 -1.41 -7.17
N ALA A 29 0.79 -1.91 -6.74
CA ALA A 29 1.61 -1.23 -5.75
C ALA A 29 2.11 0.14 -6.25
N LEU A 30 2.57 0.23 -7.50
CA LEU A 30 3.00 1.50 -8.10
C LEU A 30 1.84 2.50 -8.22
N LEU A 31 0.66 2.06 -8.66
CA LEU A 31 -0.53 2.91 -8.70
C LEU A 31 -0.94 3.38 -7.30
N PHE A 32 -0.81 2.52 -6.31
CA PHE A 32 -1.10 2.85 -4.93
C PHE A 32 -0.14 3.90 -4.36
N PHE A 33 1.18 3.76 -4.59
CA PHE A 33 2.16 4.77 -4.21
C PHE A 33 1.96 6.09 -4.95
N LEU A 34 1.63 6.04 -6.23
CA LEU A 34 1.30 7.24 -6.99
C LEU A 34 0.08 7.96 -6.38
N PHE A 35 -0.96 7.22 -6.02
CA PHE A 35 -2.13 7.79 -5.34
C PHE A 35 -1.77 8.43 -4.01
N GLN A 36 -0.95 7.78 -3.18
CA GLN A 36 -0.46 8.34 -1.91
C GLN A 36 0.30 9.66 -2.12
N ARG A 37 1.10 9.76 -3.18
CA ARG A 37 1.79 11.01 -3.53
C ARG A 37 0.83 12.11 -3.94
N PHE A 38 -0.20 11.79 -4.69
CA PHE A 38 -1.25 12.76 -5.02
C PHE A 38 -1.97 13.25 -3.77
N LEU A 39 -2.28 12.37 -2.84
CA LEU A 39 -2.89 12.76 -1.55
C LEU A 39 -1.97 13.71 -0.78
N PHE A 40 -0.67 13.41 -0.72
CA PHE A 40 0.31 14.27 -0.07
C PHE A 40 0.40 15.66 -0.75
N ILE A 41 0.48 15.71 -2.08
CA ILE A 41 0.54 16.95 -2.85
C ILE A 41 -0.73 17.78 -2.66
N ILE A 42 -1.91 17.15 -2.67
CA ILE A 42 -3.20 17.84 -2.47
C ILE A 42 -3.28 18.40 -1.05
N TYR A 43 -2.91 17.61 -0.04
CA TYR A 43 -3.01 18.01 1.35
C TYR A 43 -2.07 19.15 1.71
N TYR A 44 -0.83 19.15 1.16
CA TYR A 44 0.19 20.17 1.38
C TYR A 44 0.36 21.14 0.20
N PHE A 45 -0.68 21.32 -0.59
CA PHE A 45 -0.60 22.15 -1.80
C PHE A 45 -0.16 23.60 -1.52
N SER A 46 -0.59 24.19 -0.40
CA SER A 46 -0.18 25.55 0.01
C SER A 46 1.33 25.65 0.25
N ASP A 47 1.91 24.69 0.94
CA ASP A 47 3.33 24.65 1.27
C ASP A 47 4.18 24.38 0.02
N LEU A 48 3.64 23.60 -0.91
CA LEU A 48 4.33 23.23 -2.15
C LEU A 48 4.31 24.32 -3.23
N LYS A 49 3.43 25.31 -3.14
CA LYS A 49 3.41 26.46 -4.09
C LYS A 49 4.73 27.21 -4.13
N GLU A 50 5.41 27.35 -2.99
CA GLU A 50 6.70 28.02 -2.89
C GLU A 50 7.83 27.27 -3.61
N ALA A 51 7.72 25.94 -3.74
CA ALA A 51 8.70 25.09 -4.41
C ALA A 51 8.67 25.16 -5.94
N GLY A 52 7.64 25.81 -6.52
CA GLY A 52 7.44 25.93 -7.97
C GLY A 52 6.76 24.69 -8.58
N PHE A 53 5.84 24.96 -9.49
CA PHE A 53 4.98 23.94 -10.11
C PHE A 53 5.76 22.82 -10.82
N SER A 54 6.84 23.17 -11.52
CA SER A 54 7.69 22.18 -12.20
C SER A 54 8.33 21.18 -11.24
N SER A 55 8.79 21.65 -10.06
CA SER A 55 9.39 20.78 -9.03
C SER A 55 8.38 19.75 -8.51
N VAL A 56 7.14 20.19 -8.28
CA VAL A 56 6.05 19.31 -7.80
C VAL A 56 5.72 18.24 -8.84
N PHE A 57 5.70 18.59 -10.12
CA PHE A 57 5.41 17.65 -11.22
C PHE A 57 6.47 16.54 -11.33
N TYR A 58 7.73 16.83 -11.02
CA TYR A 58 8.82 15.85 -11.08
C TYR A 58 8.86 14.89 -9.86
N ILE A 59 8.13 15.16 -8.78
CA ILE A 59 8.14 14.32 -7.58
C ILE A 59 7.83 12.83 -7.88
N PRO A 60 6.73 12.48 -8.59
CA PRO A 60 6.41 11.08 -8.89
C PRO A 60 7.52 10.38 -9.67
N PHE A 61 8.14 11.05 -10.64
CA PHE A 61 9.18 10.47 -11.47
C PHE A 61 10.47 10.22 -10.69
N LYS A 62 10.90 11.15 -9.87
CA LYS A 62 12.10 10.99 -9.02
C LYS A 62 11.94 9.86 -8.00
N ALA A 63 10.71 9.66 -7.55
CA ALA A 63 10.40 8.65 -6.56
C ALA A 63 10.18 7.26 -7.14
N LEU A 64 9.96 7.12 -8.45
CA LEU A 64 9.63 5.86 -9.11
C LEU A 64 10.64 4.74 -8.80
N ARG A 65 11.93 5.08 -8.73
CA ARG A 65 12.98 4.11 -8.38
C ARG A 65 12.79 3.56 -6.97
N LEU A 66 12.44 4.42 -6.01
CA LEU A 66 12.20 4.03 -4.63
C LEU A 66 10.91 3.21 -4.52
N ASP A 67 9.86 3.65 -5.22
CA ASP A 67 8.56 2.97 -5.23
C ASP A 67 8.67 1.58 -5.83
N LEU A 68 9.44 1.41 -6.91
CA LEU A 68 9.69 0.10 -7.52
C LEU A 68 10.47 -0.81 -6.57
N SER A 69 11.48 -0.28 -5.89
CA SER A 69 12.22 -1.03 -4.87
C SER A 69 11.30 -1.50 -3.75
N THR A 70 10.48 -0.60 -3.21
CA THR A 70 9.52 -0.91 -2.14
C THR A 70 8.48 -1.93 -2.60
N ALA A 71 7.92 -1.78 -3.81
CA ALA A 71 6.99 -2.74 -4.39
C ALA A 71 7.61 -4.14 -4.53
N SER A 72 8.91 -4.21 -4.88
CA SER A 72 9.63 -5.47 -5.00
C SER A 72 9.82 -6.15 -3.63
N TYR A 73 10.13 -5.38 -2.58
CA TYR A 73 10.20 -5.91 -1.21
C TYR A 73 8.83 -6.38 -0.71
N MET A 74 7.77 -5.61 -1.00
CA MET A 74 6.40 -6.02 -0.66
C MET A 74 5.99 -7.31 -1.36
N LEU A 75 6.39 -7.48 -2.61
CA LEU A 75 6.12 -8.69 -3.38
C LEU A 75 6.87 -9.92 -2.82
N ALA A 76 8.03 -9.75 -2.18
CA ALA A 76 8.87 -10.86 -1.75
C ALA A 76 8.10 -11.88 -0.89
N LEU A 77 7.29 -11.42 0.06
CA LEU A 77 6.51 -12.30 0.93
C LEU A 77 5.39 -13.04 0.17
N PRO A 78 4.48 -12.38 -0.57
CA PRO A 78 3.48 -13.06 -1.40
C PRO A 78 4.11 -13.96 -2.48
N PHE A 79 5.27 -13.56 -3.01
CA PHE A 79 6.02 -14.36 -3.97
C PHE A 79 6.49 -15.68 -3.36
N LEU A 80 7.19 -15.65 -2.24
CA LEU A 80 7.68 -16.86 -1.56
C LEU A 80 6.53 -17.77 -1.12
N LEU A 81 5.49 -17.18 -0.55
CA LEU A 81 4.29 -17.91 -0.16
C LEU A 81 3.49 -18.43 -1.37
N GLY A 82 3.64 -17.87 -2.55
CA GLY A 82 3.00 -18.35 -3.78
C GLY A 82 3.65 -19.61 -4.37
N LEU A 83 4.92 -19.88 -4.09
CA LEU A 83 5.65 -21.01 -4.67
C LEU A 83 5.02 -22.38 -4.39
N PRO A 84 4.49 -22.69 -3.21
CA PRO A 84 3.83 -23.97 -2.95
C PRO A 84 2.66 -24.29 -3.87
N VAL A 85 2.03 -23.28 -4.50
CA VAL A 85 0.91 -23.47 -5.43
C VAL A 85 1.28 -24.41 -6.59
N PHE A 86 2.57 -24.44 -7.01
CA PHE A 86 3.03 -25.35 -8.06
C PHE A 86 2.98 -26.82 -7.66
N PHE A 87 2.95 -27.12 -6.38
CA PHE A 87 2.95 -28.49 -5.84
C PHE A 87 1.55 -29.00 -5.50
N PHE A 88 0.59 -28.10 -5.32
CA PHE A 88 -0.77 -28.45 -4.96
C PHE A 88 -1.61 -28.78 -6.19
N LYS A 89 -2.09 -30.04 -6.29
CA LYS A 89 -3.00 -30.50 -7.33
C LYS A 89 -4.49 -30.45 -6.93
N ASN A 90 -4.77 -30.24 -5.64
CA ASN A 90 -6.14 -30.25 -5.11
C ASN A 90 -6.76 -28.87 -5.17
N GLU A 91 -7.86 -28.73 -5.94
CA GLU A 91 -8.56 -27.45 -6.14
C GLU A 91 -9.09 -26.80 -4.84
N LYS A 92 -9.51 -27.63 -3.86
CA LYS A 92 -9.98 -27.09 -2.57
C LYS A 92 -8.86 -26.43 -1.79
N TRP A 93 -7.69 -27.07 -1.72
CA TRP A 93 -6.50 -26.50 -1.08
C TRP A 93 -6.02 -25.24 -1.77
N LEU A 94 -6.01 -25.25 -3.10
CA LEU A 94 -5.61 -24.08 -3.90
C LEU A 94 -6.52 -22.88 -3.62
N LYS A 95 -7.84 -23.10 -3.49
CA LYS A 95 -8.79 -22.02 -3.18
C LYS A 95 -8.51 -21.39 -1.80
N TRP A 96 -8.36 -22.20 -0.76
CA TRP A 96 -8.04 -21.70 0.58
C TRP A 96 -6.70 -20.98 0.63
N TYR A 97 -5.73 -21.50 -0.09
CA TYR A 97 -4.40 -20.93 -0.19
C TYR A 97 -4.41 -19.55 -0.87
N ASN A 98 -5.16 -19.40 -1.94
CA ASN A 98 -5.34 -18.11 -2.61
C ASN A 98 -6.02 -17.07 -1.71
N ILE A 99 -6.99 -17.49 -0.90
CA ILE A 99 -7.61 -16.61 0.11
C ILE A 99 -6.58 -16.18 1.15
N PHE A 100 -5.74 -17.08 1.60
CA PHE A 100 -4.67 -16.78 2.55
C PHE A 100 -3.68 -15.76 1.99
N ILE A 101 -3.21 -15.94 0.75
CA ILE A 101 -2.34 -14.96 0.07
C ILE A 101 -3.03 -13.61 -0.06
N LEU A 102 -4.32 -13.60 -0.42
CA LEU A 102 -5.10 -12.36 -0.52
C LEU A 102 -5.16 -11.61 0.81
N ILE A 103 -5.38 -12.31 1.91
CA ILE A 103 -5.38 -11.72 3.27
C ILE A 103 -4.03 -11.06 3.56
N ILE A 104 -2.92 -11.73 3.24
CA ILE A 104 -1.57 -11.17 3.43
C ILE A 104 -1.37 -9.91 2.59
N ILE A 105 -1.81 -9.91 1.33
CA ILE A 105 -1.73 -8.74 0.46
C ILE A 105 -2.53 -7.57 1.06
N CYS A 106 -3.78 -7.82 1.47
CA CYS A 106 -4.60 -6.79 2.11
C CYS A 106 -3.94 -6.25 3.38
N PHE A 107 -3.31 -7.10 4.17
CA PHE A 107 -2.61 -6.70 5.39
C PHE A 107 -1.39 -5.83 5.10
N ILE A 108 -0.58 -6.18 4.08
CA ILE A 108 0.56 -5.36 3.64
C ILE A 108 0.09 -3.96 3.22
N PHE A 109 -0.93 -3.86 2.37
CA PHE A 109 -1.45 -2.56 1.91
C PHE A 109 -2.09 -1.76 3.05
N LEU A 110 -2.73 -2.42 4.02
CA LEU A 110 -3.25 -1.76 5.21
C LEU A 110 -2.13 -1.13 6.05
N ILE A 111 -1.04 -1.87 6.32
CA ILE A 111 0.11 -1.32 7.06
C ILE A 111 0.67 -0.09 6.35
N ILE A 112 0.84 -0.14 5.03
CA ILE A 112 1.36 1.00 4.27
C ILE A 112 0.39 2.18 4.29
N SER A 113 -0.92 1.93 4.25
CA SER A 113 -1.94 2.98 4.41
C SER A 113 -1.84 3.66 5.77
N LEU A 114 -1.64 2.89 6.84
CA LEU A 114 -1.47 3.42 8.20
C LEU A 114 -0.20 4.29 8.31
N ILE A 115 0.91 3.80 7.77
CA ILE A 115 2.18 4.55 7.77
C ILE A 115 2.03 5.86 7.02
N HIS A 116 1.46 5.83 5.81
CA HIS A 116 1.28 7.02 4.99
C HIS A 116 0.28 8.03 5.62
N ALA A 117 -0.83 7.55 6.18
CA ALA A 117 -1.77 8.42 6.88
C ALA A 117 -1.12 9.08 8.11
N GLY A 118 -0.30 8.32 8.87
CA GLY A 118 0.51 8.87 9.96
C GLY A 118 1.53 9.90 9.47
N GLU A 119 2.20 9.63 8.35
CA GLU A 119 3.14 10.58 7.72
C GLU A 119 2.46 11.89 7.34
N LEU A 120 1.23 11.84 6.79
CA LEU A 120 0.45 13.03 6.47
C LEU A 120 0.15 13.87 7.71
N MET A 121 -0.18 13.25 8.84
CA MET A 121 -0.49 14.00 10.07
C MET A 121 0.74 14.60 10.73
N VAL A 122 1.83 13.85 10.79
CA VAL A 122 3.04 14.25 11.51
C VAL A 122 3.89 15.26 10.71
N TYR A 123 3.84 15.21 9.38
CA TYR A 123 4.64 16.10 8.54
C TYR A 123 4.36 17.58 8.78
N GLN A 124 3.15 17.95 9.17
CA GLN A 124 2.79 19.35 9.46
C GLN A 124 3.66 19.93 10.59
N GLU A 125 3.93 19.13 11.61
CA GLU A 125 4.69 19.58 12.79
C GLU A 125 6.19 19.37 12.62
N TRP A 126 6.59 18.21 12.09
CA TRP A 126 8.00 17.83 12.04
C TRP A 126 8.71 18.27 10.77
N LYS A 127 7.98 18.65 9.71
CA LYS A 127 8.52 19.00 8.38
C LYS A 127 9.50 17.94 7.83
N THR A 128 9.45 16.73 8.36
CA THR A 128 10.29 15.58 7.98
C THR A 128 9.40 14.34 7.83
N LYS A 129 9.84 13.40 6.99
CA LYS A 129 9.19 12.10 6.86
C LYS A 129 9.32 11.28 8.15
N LEU A 130 8.37 10.38 8.36
CA LEU A 130 8.45 9.42 9.44
C LEU A 130 9.79 8.67 9.40
N SER A 131 10.49 8.70 10.52
CA SER A 131 11.77 8.02 10.73
C SER A 131 11.65 7.08 11.94
N SER A 132 12.72 6.35 12.24
CA SER A 132 12.80 5.49 13.43
C SER A 132 12.49 6.21 14.75
N ARG A 133 12.54 7.54 14.78
CA ARG A 133 12.16 8.35 15.96
C ARG A 133 10.71 8.13 16.41
N ILE A 134 9.82 7.70 15.51
CA ILE A 134 8.43 7.40 15.88
C ILE A 134 8.36 6.30 16.93
N PHE A 135 9.32 5.36 16.94
CA PHE A 135 9.35 4.27 17.93
C PHE A 135 9.60 4.79 19.34
N LEU A 136 10.27 5.94 19.51
CA LEU A 136 10.45 6.58 20.83
C LEU A 136 9.11 7.08 21.41
N HIS A 137 8.16 7.46 20.54
CA HIS A 137 6.81 7.89 20.97
C HIS A 137 5.90 6.73 21.36
N PHE A 138 6.22 5.50 20.94
CA PHE A 138 5.50 4.31 21.42
C PHE A 138 5.86 3.94 22.86
N GLU A 139 6.98 4.48 23.41
CA GLU A 139 7.34 4.30 24.81
C GLU A 139 6.45 5.15 25.75
N THR A 140 5.84 6.21 25.22
CA THR A 140 4.93 7.11 25.97
C THR A 140 3.58 7.28 25.25
N PRO A 141 2.77 6.22 25.09
CA PRO A 141 1.53 6.26 24.33
C PRO A 141 0.49 7.23 24.89
N ASP A 142 0.50 7.47 26.21
CA ASP A 142 -0.40 8.40 26.87
C ASP A 142 -0.15 9.87 26.47
N GLU A 143 1.09 10.24 26.20
CA GLU A 143 1.44 11.57 25.72
C GLU A 143 0.99 11.79 24.28
N VAL A 144 1.17 10.78 23.43
CA VAL A 144 0.69 10.81 22.04
C VAL A 144 -0.84 10.94 21.99
N GLY A 145 -1.56 10.20 22.83
CA GLY A 145 -3.01 10.25 22.89
C GLY A 145 -3.55 11.60 23.40
N ARG A 146 -2.82 12.29 24.27
CA ARG A 146 -3.19 13.63 24.77
C ARG A 146 -2.89 14.75 23.78
N THR A 147 -1.86 14.58 22.96
CA THR A 147 -1.42 15.57 21.97
C THR A 147 -2.21 15.48 20.67
N ALA A 148 -2.75 14.29 20.34
CA ALA A 148 -3.56 14.07 19.16
C ALA A 148 -4.92 14.75 19.31
N SER A 149 -5.12 15.86 18.63
CA SER A 149 -6.44 16.51 18.51
C SER A 149 -7.45 15.57 17.86
N ASN A 150 -8.73 15.63 18.28
CA ASN A 150 -9.82 14.87 17.66
C ASN A 150 -9.87 15.06 16.13
N THR A 151 -9.52 16.25 15.64
CA THR A 151 -9.47 16.56 14.20
C THR A 151 -8.41 15.72 13.49
N TYR A 152 -7.21 15.58 14.06
CA TYR A 152 -6.15 14.73 13.46
C TYR A 152 -6.55 13.27 13.43
N THR A 153 -7.20 12.76 14.46
CA THR A 153 -7.69 11.38 14.51
C THR A 153 -8.73 11.12 13.42
N ILE A 154 -9.67 12.02 13.23
CA ILE A 154 -10.71 11.92 12.18
C ILE A 154 -10.07 11.94 10.80
N LEU A 155 -9.13 12.86 10.54
CA LEU A 155 -8.40 12.94 9.28
C LEU A 155 -7.57 11.69 9.00
N PHE A 156 -6.89 11.17 10.02
CA PHE A 156 -6.13 9.93 9.91
C PHE A 156 -7.01 8.76 9.45
N ILE A 157 -8.13 8.55 10.14
CA ILE A 157 -9.09 7.50 9.78
C ILE A 157 -9.65 7.72 8.37
N PHE A 158 -9.98 8.95 8.02
CA PHE A 158 -10.45 9.31 6.68
C PHE A 158 -9.44 8.92 5.60
N PHE A 159 -8.16 9.26 5.77
CA PHE A 159 -7.12 8.91 4.80
C PHE A 159 -6.88 7.41 4.72
N VAL A 160 -6.94 6.68 5.82
CA VAL A 160 -6.84 5.20 5.81
C VAL A 160 -7.99 4.58 5.02
N ILE A 161 -9.22 5.02 5.28
CA ILE A 161 -10.41 4.53 4.55
C ILE A 161 -10.31 4.86 3.05
N LEU A 162 -9.92 6.07 2.71
CA LEU A 162 -9.79 6.51 1.32
C LEU A 162 -8.77 5.65 0.55
N GLN A 163 -7.63 5.35 1.16
CA GLN A 163 -6.60 4.48 0.59
C GLN A 163 -7.07 3.02 0.48
N ALA A 164 -7.78 2.52 1.48
CA ALA A 164 -8.35 1.17 1.44
C ALA A 164 -9.39 1.01 0.32
N LEU A 165 -10.25 2.02 0.12
CA LEU A 165 -11.22 2.06 -0.99
C LEU A 165 -10.51 2.11 -2.35
N PHE A 166 -9.46 2.93 -2.49
CA PHE A 166 -8.66 2.99 -3.70
C PHE A 166 -8.00 1.65 -4.01
N PHE A 167 -7.38 1.01 -3.01
CA PHE A 167 -6.79 -0.31 -3.14
C PHE A 167 -7.84 -1.35 -3.57
N TYR A 168 -9.01 -1.37 -2.91
CA TYR A 168 -10.10 -2.27 -3.26
C TYR A 168 -10.51 -2.08 -4.72
N PHE A 169 -10.69 -0.84 -5.16
CA PHE A 169 -11.08 -0.53 -6.53
C PHE A 169 -10.03 -1.01 -7.56
N VAL A 170 -8.75 -0.68 -7.33
CA VAL A 170 -7.68 -1.04 -8.26
C VAL A 170 -7.43 -2.56 -8.25
N TYR A 171 -7.42 -3.19 -7.08
CA TYR A 171 -7.09 -4.61 -6.99
C TYR A 171 -8.21 -5.52 -7.48
N PHE A 172 -9.48 -5.21 -7.19
CA PHE A 172 -10.60 -6.10 -7.50
C PHE A 172 -11.34 -5.77 -8.79
N LYS A 173 -11.27 -4.53 -9.27
CA LYS A 173 -11.98 -4.14 -10.50
C LYS A 173 -11.08 -4.01 -11.72
N TRP A 174 -9.79 -3.83 -11.54
CA TRP A 174 -8.80 -3.77 -12.60
C TRP A 174 -7.96 -5.05 -12.63
#